data_7d3e8022ab6c64b2f13f66913d432db1
#
_entry.id   7d3e8022ab6c64b2f13f66913d432db1
#
_cell.length_a   1.000
_cell.length_b   1.000
_cell.length_c   1.000
_cell.angle_alpha   90.00
_cell.angle_beta   90.00
_cell.angle_gamma   90.00
#
_symmetry.space_group_name_H-M   'P 1'
#
loop_
_entity.id
_entity.type
_entity.pdbx_description
1 polymer ?
#
loop_
_entity_poly.entity_id
_entity_poly.type
_entity_poly.pdbx_seq_one_letter_code
_entity_poly.pdbx_strand_id
1 'polypeptide(L)'
;MEIALGFLIAFAIALTGVGAGSLTTPLLLILTGVSPANAVGTALGFGFLVKCISAPVYLARRQVNYRVLRFLLAGGIPGVIIGSLLLDRLQREARHDYINISLGVIIAATAIFHLWRMFQQRPDSAIRDRARYLPYFAFLIGLEVGFSSAGAGALGSLLLLGFTTLTAAEVVGTDLCFGLAVAFVGGGFQISMGNYDAHLLLLLAIGGVAGSIAGSMLAGRIAQRPLRVGLLIVLIALGTQLCYRGLSQNVANRKLMEPKVLALHTAR
;
A
#
# COMPACT_ATOMS: atom_id res chain seq x y z
N MET A 1 -0.55 16.07 -15.75
CA MET A 1 0.30 15.76 -14.59
C MET A 1 0.08 14.32 -14.12
N GLU A 2 -1.15 13.91 -14.01
CA GLU A 2 -1.58 12.61 -13.44
C GLU A 2 -1.13 11.39 -14.27
N ILE A 3 -1.14 11.48 -15.62
CA ILE A 3 -0.61 10.43 -16.50
C ILE A 3 0.89 10.23 -16.26
N ALA A 4 1.65 11.31 -16.14
CA ALA A 4 3.09 11.23 -15.82
C ALA A 4 3.33 10.65 -14.42
N LEU A 5 2.46 10.97 -13.46
CA LEU A 5 2.49 10.41 -12.12
C LEU A 5 2.23 8.90 -12.15
N GLY A 6 1.18 8.47 -12.89
CA GLY A 6 0.87 7.05 -13.08
C GLY A 6 2.02 6.29 -13.71
N PHE A 7 2.66 6.88 -14.75
CA PHE A 7 3.85 6.31 -15.39
C PHE A 7 5.01 6.14 -14.39
N LEU A 8 5.36 7.19 -13.67
CA LEU A 8 6.48 7.17 -12.71
C LEU A 8 6.25 6.16 -11.59
N ILE A 9 5.04 6.13 -11.03
CA ILE A 9 4.69 5.19 -9.95
C ILE A 9 4.78 3.76 -10.46
N ALA A 10 4.13 3.45 -11.59
CA ALA A 10 4.12 2.08 -12.13
C ALA A 10 5.51 1.63 -12.60
N PHE A 11 6.30 2.52 -13.18
CA PHE A 11 7.69 2.29 -13.53
C PHE A 11 8.53 1.93 -12.31
N ALA A 12 8.42 2.74 -11.23
CA ALA A 12 9.15 2.49 -9.98
C ALA A 12 8.73 1.15 -9.34
N ILE A 13 7.44 0.82 -9.36
CA ILE A 13 6.90 -0.45 -8.84
C ILE A 13 7.41 -1.64 -9.66
N ALA A 14 7.35 -1.55 -10.98
CA ALA A 14 7.81 -2.63 -11.86
C ALA A 14 9.31 -2.90 -11.73
N LEU A 15 10.12 -1.86 -11.45
CA LEU A 15 11.55 -1.99 -11.19
C LEU A 15 11.85 -2.59 -9.82
N THR A 16 11.08 -2.26 -8.78
CA THR A 16 11.47 -2.57 -7.39
C THR A 16 10.67 -3.68 -6.74
N GLY A 17 9.47 -3.97 -7.27
CA GLY A 17 8.51 -4.88 -6.65
C GLY A 17 7.88 -4.31 -5.36
N VAL A 18 8.10 -3.05 -5.02
CA VAL A 18 7.41 -2.36 -3.91
C VAL A 18 5.94 -2.20 -4.28
N GLY A 19 5.03 -2.43 -3.33
CA GLY A 19 3.59 -2.41 -3.58
C GLY A 19 3.08 -1.09 -4.17
N ALA A 20 2.17 -1.19 -5.14
CA ALA A 20 1.61 -0.03 -5.84
C ALA A 20 1.00 1.01 -4.88
N GLY A 21 0.25 0.54 -3.89
CA GLY A 21 -0.47 1.43 -2.99
C GLY A 21 0.42 2.24 -2.07
N SER A 22 1.59 1.73 -1.68
CA SER A 22 2.49 2.43 -0.76
C SER A 22 2.98 3.77 -1.30
N LEU A 23 3.23 3.88 -2.61
CA LEU A 23 3.61 5.12 -3.27
C LEU A 23 2.40 5.95 -3.70
N THR A 24 1.37 5.27 -4.24
CA THR A 24 0.23 5.97 -4.85
C THR A 24 -0.56 6.77 -3.83
N THR A 25 -0.92 6.18 -2.69
CA THR A 25 -1.74 6.87 -1.68
C THR A 25 -1.11 8.16 -1.17
N PRO A 26 0.13 8.20 -0.65
CA PRO A 26 0.70 9.44 -0.16
C PRO A 26 0.92 10.48 -1.27
N LEU A 27 1.28 10.05 -2.48
CA LEU A 27 1.43 10.97 -3.60
C LEU A 27 0.09 11.60 -3.99
N LEU A 28 -1.00 10.83 -4.04
CA LEU A 28 -2.32 11.37 -4.32
C LEU A 28 -2.76 12.35 -3.24
N LEU A 29 -2.61 12.03 -1.97
CA LEU A 29 -2.96 12.92 -0.86
C LEU A 29 -2.18 14.24 -0.89
N ILE A 30 -0.91 14.19 -1.28
CA ILE A 30 -0.03 15.35 -1.27
C ILE A 30 -0.23 16.22 -2.51
N LEU A 31 -0.38 15.61 -3.69
CA LEU A 31 -0.37 16.30 -4.98
C LEU A 31 -1.76 16.70 -5.47
N THR A 32 -2.78 15.87 -5.20
CA THR A 32 -4.14 16.10 -5.73
C THR A 32 -5.11 16.60 -4.66
N GLY A 33 -4.77 16.45 -3.37
CA GLY A 33 -5.62 16.91 -2.28
C GLY A 33 -6.95 16.16 -2.15
N VAL A 34 -7.10 14.99 -2.76
CA VAL A 34 -8.28 14.14 -2.62
C VAL A 34 -8.44 13.64 -1.19
N SER A 35 -9.67 13.24 -0.82
CA SER A 35 -9.92 12.69 0.51
C SER A 35 -9.12 11.41 0.77
N PRO A 36 -8.76 11.10 2.03
CA PRO A 36 -8.00 9.90 2.36
C PRO A 36 -8.60 8.60 1.81
N ALA A 37 -9.91 8.41 1.95
CA ALA A 37 -10.57 7.20 1.44
C ALA A 37 -10.53 7.13 -0.09
N ASN A 38 -10.73 8.26 -0.80
CA ASN A 38 -10.61 8.31 -2.25
C ASN A 38 -9.17 8.02 -2.72
N ALA A 39 -8.17 8.53 -2.02
CA ALA A 39 -6.77 8.24 -2.33
C ALA A 39 -6.47 6.73 -2.18
N VAL A 40 -6.92 6.11 -1.09
CA VAL A 40 -6.72 4.67 -0.82
C VAL A 40 -7.48 3.81 -1.84
N GLY A 41 -8.74 4.12 -2.12
CA GLY A 41 -9.56 3.38 -3.08
C GLY A 41 -9.01 3.48 -4.51
N THR A 42 -8.63 4.69 -4.94
CA THR A 42 -7.98 4.91 -6.24
C THR A 42 -6.64 4.18 -6.33
N ALA A 43 -5.84 4.20 -5.26
CA ALA A 43 -4.56 3.50 -5.20
C ALA A 43 -4.71 1.97 -5.23
N LEU A 44 -5.74 1.41 -4.58
CA LEU A 44 -6.06 -0.02 -4.66
C LEU A 44 -6.50 -0.42 -6.07
N GLY A 45 -7.38 0.37 -6.69
CA GLY A 45 -7.81 0.15 -8.08
C GLY A 45 -6.65 0.22 -9.07
N PHE A 46 -5.78 1.23 -8.93
CA PHE A 46 -4.57 1.36 -9.74
C PHE A 46 -3.61 0.19 -9.50
N GLY A 47 -3.39 -0.21 -8.25
CA GLY A 47 -2.56 -1.35 -7.89
C GLY A 47 -3.08 -2.67 -8.44
N PHE A 48 -4.40 -2.86 -8.49
CA PHE A 48 -5.04 -3.99 -9.14
C PHE A 48 -4.71 -4.02 -10.64
N LEU A 49 -4.90 -2.91 -11.36
CA LEU A 49 -4.61 -2.80 -12.79
C LEU A 49 -3.14 -3.12 -13.12
N VAL A 50 -2.20 -2.54 -12.38
CA VAL A 50 -0.75 -2.81 -12.56
C VAL A 50 -0.44 -4.28 -12.33
N LYS A 51 -1.05 -4.91 -11.33
CA LYS A 51 -0.82 -6.33 -11.02
C LYS A 51 -1.50 -7.28 -12.01
N CYS A 52 -2.61 -6.88 -12.63
CA CYS A 52 -3.22 -7.63 -13.72
C CYS A 52 -2.28 -7.80 -14.93
N ILE A 53 -1.35 -6.86 -15.13
CA ILE A 53 -0.34 -6.95 -16.19
C ILE A 53 0.81 -7.88 -15.79
N SER A 54 1.26 -7.80 -14.53
CA SER A 54 2.45 -8.52 -14.06
C SER A 54 2.17 -9.95 -13.57
N ALA A 55 1.05 -10.20 -12.89
CA ALA A 55 0.74 -11.51 -12.30
C ALA A 55 0.65 -12.66 -13.32
N PRO A 56 0.05 -12.49 -14.51
CA PRO A 56 -0.02 -13.56 -15.52
C PRO A 56 1.35 -14.11 -15.94
N VAL A 57 2.38 -13.28 -15.95
CA VAL A 57 3.75 -13.70 -16.31
C VAL A 57 4.28 -14.73 -15.30
N TYR A 58 4.06 -14.51 -14.01
CA TYR A 58 4.50 -15.43 -12.94
C TYR A 58 3.62 -16.69 -12.88
N LEU A 59 2.34 -16.57 -13.18
CA LEU A 59 1.44 -17.72 -13.31
C LEU A 59 1.84 -18.63 -14.47
N ALA A 60 2.13 -18.05 -15.65
CA ALA A 60 2.58 -18.81 -16.82
C ALA A 60 3.92 -19.53 -16.57
N ARG A 61 4.82 -18.90 -15.80
CA ARG A 61 6.11 -19.49 -15.41
C ARG A 61 6.01 -20.49 -14.26
N ARG A 62 4.81 -20.78 -13.75
CA ARG A 62 4.56 -21.65 -12.60
C ARG A 62 5.32 -21.25 -11.33
N GLN A 63 5.56 -19.96 -11.15
CA GLN A 63 6.27 -19.37 -10.01
C GLN A 63 5.31 -18.92 -8.89
N VAL A 64 4.20 -19.64 -8.73
CA VAL A 64 3.19 -19.34 -7.70
C VAL A 64 2.94 -20.59 -6.88
N ASN A 65 3.16 -20.50 -5.57
CA ASN A 65 2.83 -21.60 -4.66
C ASN A 65 1.38 -21.46 -4.18
N TYR A 66 0.48 -22.24 -4.77
CA TYR A 66 -0.95 -22.18 -4.47
C TYR A 66 -1.30 -22.55 -3.03
N ARG A 67 -0.51 -23.43 -2.38
CA ARG A 67 -0.72 -23.80 -0.98
C ARG A 67 -0.48 -22.61 -0.07
N VAL A 68 0.63 -21.93 -0.25
CA VAL A 68 1.01 -20.74 0.52
C VAL A 68 0.06 -19.58 0.20
N LEU A 69 -0.30 -19.40 -1.07
CA LEU A 69 -1.26 -18.38 -1.50
C LEU A 69 -2.61 -18.53 -0.79
N ARG A 70 -3.13 -19.77 -0.66
CA ARG A 70 -4.40 -20.00 0.07
C ARG A 70 -4.32 -19.60 1.54
N PHE A 71 -3.20 -19.86 2.22
CA PHE A 71 -3.00 -19.38 3.59
C PHE A 71 -2.95 -17.86 3.69
N LEU A 72 -2.28 -17.20 2.75
CA LEU A 72 -2.25 -15.73 2.69
C LEU A 72 -3.64 -15.14 2.43
N LEU A 73 -4.40 -15.71 1.49
CA LEU A 73 -5.75 -15.25 1.17
C LEU A 73 -6.74 -15.45 2.33
N ALA A 74 -6.61 -16.56 3.05
CA ALA A 74 -7.47 -16.87 4.22
C ALA A 74 -7.37 -15.79 5.32
N GLY A 75 -6.21 -15.20 5.51
CA GLY A 75 -6.03 -14.07 6.43
C GLY A 75 -6.20 -12.71 5.76
N GLY A 76 -5.59 -12.52 4.58
CA GLY A 76 -5.54 -11.22 3.92
C GLY A 76 -6.89 -10.68 3.45
N ILE A 77 -7.78 -11.56 2.96
CA ILE A 77 -9.12 -11.13 2.50
C ILE A 77 -9.97 -10.59 3.66
N PRO A 78 -10.16 -11.30 4.78
CA PRO A 78 -10.86 -10.70 5.92
C PRO A 78 -10.17 -9.44 6.45
N GLY A 79 -8.84 -9.44 6.49
CA GLY A 79 -8.06 -8.27 6.90
C GLY A 79 -8.36 -7.04 6.05
N VAL A 80 -8.29 -7.15 4.71
CA VAL A 80 -8.51 -6.02 3.81
C VAL A 80 -9.95 -5.50 3.88
N ILE A 81 -10.94 -6.36 4.05
CA ILE A 81 -12.34 -5.93 4.23
C ILE A 81 -12.47 -5.11 5.51
N ILE A 82 -11.94 -5.60 6.63
CA ILE A 82 -12.00 -4.90 7.92
C ILE A 82 -11.24 -3.57 7.86
N GLY A 83 -10.05 -3.55 7.24
CA GLY A 83 -9.28 -2.33 7.06
C GLY A 83 -9.99 -1.28 6.22
N SER A 84 -10.64 -1.70 5.13
CA SER A 84 -11.44 -0.81 4.26
C SER A 84 -12.67 -0.26 4.98
N LEU A 85 -13.38 -1.09 5.76
CA LEU A 85 -14.51 -0.67 6.58
C LEU A 85 -14.09 0.32 7.67
N LEU A 86 -12.93 0.08 8.30
CA LEU A 86 -12.41 0.98 9.33
C LEU A 86 -12.09 2.36 8.76
N LEU A 87 -11.45 2.40 7.57
CA LEU A 87 -11.16 3.66 6.89
C LEU A 87 -12.45 4.41 6.53
N ASP A 88 -13.45 3.74 5.95
CA ASP A 88 -14.73 4.36 5.58
C ASP A 88 -15.47 4.93 6.80
N ARG A 89 -15.51 4.19 7.91
CA ARG A 89 -16.13 4.68 9.16
C ARG A 89 -15.43 5.93 9.69
N LEU A 90 -14.12 5.91 9.77
CA LEU A 90 -13.35 7.07 10.25
C LEU A 90 -13.53 8.28 9.34
N GLN A 91 -13.62 8.06 8.02
CA GLN A 91 -13.89 9.10 7.04
C GLN A 91 -15.27 9.76 7.26
N ARG A 92 -16.31 8.97 7.52
CA ARG A 92 -17.67 9.46 7.78
C ARG A 92 -17.79 10.27 9.09
N GLU A 93 -16.95 9.96 10.08
CA GLU A 93 -16.87 10.72 11.32
C GLU A 93 -16.16 12.08 11.18
N ALA A 94 -15.82 12.49 9.95
CA ALA A 94 -15.13 13.74 9.61
C ALA A 94 -13.78 13.95 10.35
N ARG A 95 -13.09 12.85 10.68
CA ARG A 95 -11.79 12.86 11.38
C ARG A 95 -10.61 12.82 10.42
N HIS A 96 -10.67 13.62 9.35
CA HIS A 96 -9.64 13.62 8.30
C HIS A 96 -8.22 13.83 8.84
N ASP A 97 -8.04 14.67 9.85
CA ASP A 97 -6.74 14.96 10.45
C ASP A 97 -6.11 13.71 11.07
N TYR A 98 -6.91 12.92 11.80
CA TYR A 98 -6.43 11.67 12.42
C TYR A 98 -6.16 10.59 11.39
N ILE A 99 -6.92 10.54 10.30
CA ILE A 99 -6.69 9.59 9.20
C ILE A 99 -5.36 9.91 8.52
N ASN A 100 -5.08 11.17 8.20
CA ASN A 100 -3.82 11.57 7.59
C ASN A 100 -2.62 11.23 8.48
N ILE A 101 -2.73 11.44 9.79
CA ILE A 101 -1.69 11.08 10.75
C ILE A 101 -1.49 9.55 10.77
N SER A 102 -2.59 8.79 10.90
CA SER A 102 -2.50 7.31 10.96
C SER A 102 -1.94 6.71 9.67
N LEU A 103 -2.38 7.20 8.50
CA LEU A 103 -1.82 6.79 7.21
C LEU A 103 -0.32 7.10 7.13
N GLY A 104 0.07 8.31 7.51
CA GLY A 104 1.47 8.73 7.51
C GLY A 104 2.34 7.87 8.43
N VAL A 105 1.86 7.57 9.65
CA VAL A 105 2.55 6.70 10.61
C VAL A 105 2.69 5.28 10.08
N ILE A 106 1.62 4.71 9.54
CA ILE A 106 1.63 3.34 8.99
C ILE A 106 2.61 3.24 7.83
N ILE A 107 2.55 4.17 6.87
CA ILE A 107 3.43 4.17 5.70
C ILE A 107 4.90 4.34 6.12
N ALA A 108 5.19 5.29 7.01
CA ALA A 108 6.56 5.50 7.51
C ALA A 108 7.07 4.30 8.30
N ALA A 109 6.26 3.74 9.21
CA ALA A 109 6.63 2.58 10.02
C ALA A 109 6.90 1.35 9.15
N THR A 110 6.06 1.08 8.16
CA THR A 110 6.22 -0.02 7.21
C THR A 110 7.49 0.16 6.38
N ALA A 111 7.75 1.36 5.89
CA ALA A 111 8.96 1.67 5.12
C ALA A 111 10.22 1.54 5.97
N ILE A 112 10.23 2.03 7.22
CA ILE A 112 11.34 1.90 8.16
C ILE A 112 11.59 0.43 8.50
N PHE A 113 10.52 -0.34 8.80
CA PHE A 113 10.63 -1.77 9.09
C PHE A 113 11.21 -2.55 7.91
N HIS A 114 10.77 -2.22 6.69
CA HIS A 114 11.29 -2.85 5.48
C HIS A 114 12.76 -2.50 5.24
N LEU A 115 13.13 -1.23 5.42
CA LEU A 115 14.52 -0.77 5.31
C LEU A 115 15.42 -1.47 6.33
N TRP A 116 15.00 -1.51 7.59
CA TRP A 116 15.73 -2.17 8.67
C TRP A 116 15.95 -3.66 8.39
N ARG A 117 14.92 -4.38 7.94
CA ARG A 117 15.01 -5.80 7.56
C ARG A 117 15.94 -6.01 6.37
N MET A 118 16.00 -5.08 5.43
CA MET A 118 16.89 -5.18 4.27
C MET A 118 18.37 -5.08 4.65
N PHE A 119 18.69 -4.39 5.73
CA PHE A 119 20.05 -4.32 6.30
C PHE A 119 20.38 -5.49 7.23
N GLN A 120 19.38 -6.13 7.82
CA GLN A 120 19.57 -7.35 8.62
C GLN A 120 19.61 -8.59 7.71
N GLN A 121 20.63 -8.72 6.86
CA GLN A 121 20.87 -9.98 6.16
C GLN A 121 21.25 -11.05 7.19
N ARG A 122 20.34 -11.96 7.50
CA ARG A 122 20.71 -13.20 8.19
C ARG A 122 21.20 -14.20 7.15
N PRO A 123 22.43 -14.78 7.33
CA PRO A 123 22.80 -15.97 6.59
C PRO A 123 21.85 -17.12 6.93
N ASP A 124 21.69 -18.04 6.01
CA ASP A 124 20.88 -19.26 6.07
C ASP A 124 20.79 -19.92 7.46
N SER A 125 19.97 -19.41 8.33
CA SER A 125 19.49 -20.19 9.46
C SER A 125 18.35 -21.06 8.93
N ALA A 126 18.42 -22.36 9.14
CA ALA A 126 17.46 -23.36 8.70
C ALA A 126 16.02 -22.84 8.83
N ILE A 127 15.47 -22.34 7.71
CA ILE A 127 14.12 -21.82 7.66
C ILE A 127 13.20 -23.00 7.86
N ARG A 128 12.64 -23.12 9.05
CA ARG A 128 11.62 -24.10 9.35
C ARG A 128 10.34 -23.65 8.65
N ASP A 129 9.76 -24.51 7.81
CA ASP A 129 8.46 -24.23 7.18
C ASP A 129 7.41 -23.96 8.28
N ARG A 130 7.07 -22.68 8.44
CA ARG A 130 6.09 -22.17 9.40
C ARG A 130 4.85 -21.62 8.69
N ALA A 131 4.53 -22.12 7.52
CA ALA A 131 3.40 -21.68 6.71
C ALA A 131 2.06 -21.65 7.48
N ARG A 132 1.93 -22.44 8.55
CA ARG A 132 0.75 -22.47 9.42
C ARG A 132 0.42 -21.10 10.07
N TYR A 133 1.41 -20.27 10.28
CA TYR A 133 1.21 -18.95 10.91
C TYR A 133 0.93 -17.84 9.90
N LEU A 134 1.06 -18.11 8.60
CA LEU A 134 0.84 -17.12 7.54
C LEU A 134 -0.53 -16.43 7.59
N PRO A 135 -1.67 -17.12 7.88
CA PRO A 135 -2.97 -16.44 7.91
C PRO A 135 -3.04 -15.31 8.93
N TYR A 136 -2.42 -15.46 10.10
CA TYR A 136 -2.43 -14.44 11.15
C TYR A 136 -1.68 -13.17 10.74
N PHE A 137 -0.49 -13.34 10.17
CA PHE A 137 0.29 -12.21 9.67
C PHE A 137 -0.32 -11.61 8.40
N ALA A 138 -0.87 -12.45 7.53
CA ALA A 138 -1.55 -11.99 6.32
C ALA A 138 -2.82 -11.19 6.66
N PHE A 139 -3.49 -11.50 7.77
CA PHE A 139 -4.60 -10.69 8.26
C PHE A 139 -4.16 -9.28 8.62
N LEU A 140 -3.04 -9.12 9.33
CA LEU A 140 -2.49 -7.81 9.66
C LEU A 140 -2.06 -7.03 8.41
N ILE A 141 -1.41 -7.72 7.45
CA ILE A 141 -1.05 -7.12 6.16
C ILE A 141 -2.31 -6.70 5.39
N GLY A 142 -3.32 -7.56 5.34
CA GLY A 142 -4.59 -7.25 4.69
C GLY A 142 -5.29 -6.04 5.33
N LEU A 143 -5.32 -5.98 6.66
CA LEU A 143 -5.88 -4.86 7.40
C LEU A 143 -5.16 -3.55 7.07
N GLU A 144 -3.84 -3.57 7.06
CA GLU A 144 -3.02 -2.43 6.65
C GLU A 144 -3.31 -2.02 5.21
N VAL A 145 -3.37 -2.98 4.27
CA VAL A 145 -3.65 -2.72 2.86
C VAL A 145 -5.05 -2.12 2.67
N GLY A 146 -6.06 -2.62 3.36
CA GLY A 146 -7.42 -2.09 3.30
C GLY A 146 -7.53 -0.68 3.84
N PHE A 147 -6.75 -0.35 4.86
CA PHE A 147 -6.73 0.95 5.51
C PHE A 147 -5.88 1.99 4.79
N SER A 148 -4.68 1.61 4.30
CA SER A 148 -3.70 2.54 3.75
C SER A 148 -3.32 2.26 2.29
N SER A 149 -3.77 1.16 1.72
CA SER A 149 -3.31 0.57 0.45
C SER A 149 -1.81 0.18 0.41
N ALA A 150 -1.06 0.50 1.46
CA ALA A 150 0.35 0.14 1.60
C ALA A 150 0.52 -1.33 2.00
N GLY A 151 1.75 -1.81 2.12
CA GLY A 151 2.06 -3.12 2.71
C GLY A 151 2.04 -4.31 1.75
N ALA A 152 1.07 -4.44 0.85
CA ALA A 152 1.07 -5.51 -0.13
C ALA A 152 2.26 -5.39 -1.09
N GLY A 153 3.11 -6.38 -1.14
CA GLY A 153 4.33 -6.41 -1.94
C GLY A 153 5.60 -6.35 -1.09
N ALA A 154 5.73 -5.38 -0.18
CA ALA A 154 6.91 -5.29 0.68
C ALA A 154 6.80 -6.24 1.89
N LEU A 155 5.71 -6.15 2.65
CA LEU A 155 5.51 -7.00 3.82
C LEU A 155 5.17 -8.44 3.45
N GLY A 156 4.40 -8.67 2.37
CA GLY A 156 4.09 -9.99 1.89
C GLY A 156 5.34 -10.78 1.50
N SER A 157 6.23 -10.19 0.71
CA SER A 157 7.51 -10.79 0.35
C SER A 157 8.39 -11.07 1.57
N LEU A 158 8.48 -10.15 2.54
CA LEU A 158 9.23 -10.36 3.78
C LEU A 158 8.64 -11.49 4.63
N LEU A 159 7.32 -11.56 4.73
CA LEU A 159 6.63 -12.63 5.42
C LEU A 159 6.96 -13.98 4.79
N LEU A 160 6.87 -14.08 3.46
CA LEU A 160 7.17 -15.31 2.73
C LEU A 160 8.62 -15.75 2.90
N LEU A 161 9.57 -14.83 2.79
CA LEU A 161 10.99 -15.11 3.01
C LEU A 161 11.31 -15.55 4.44
N GLY A 162 10.54 -15.11 5.43
CA GLY A 162 10.78 -15.43 6.84
C GLY A 162 10.11 -16.72 7.32
N PHE A 163 9.04 -17.16 6.67
CA PHE A 163 8.17 -18.23 7.16
C PHE A 163 8.07 -19.43 6.19
N THR A 164 8.62 -19.32 4.99
CA THR A 164 8.55 -20.38 3.98
C THR A 164 9.92 -20.68 3.37
N THR A 165 10.04 -21.84 2.76
CA THR A 165 11.24 -22.29 2.04
C THR A 165 11.13 -22.07 0.53
N LEU A 166 10.31 -21.10 0.11
CA LEU A 166 10.10 -20.77 -1.29
C LEU A 166 11.35 -20.14 -1.91
N THR A 167 11.56 -20.41 -3.18
CA THR A 167 12.58 -19.72 -3.97
C THR A 167 12.22 -18.23 -4.15
N ALA A 168 13.20 -17.40 -4.39
CA ALA A 168 12.96 -15.96 -4.58
C ALA A 168 11.91 -15.66 -5.67
N ALA A 169 11.89 -16.45 -6.75
CA ALA A 169 10.91 -16.31 -7.82
C ALA A 169 9.49 -16.71 -7.38
N GLU A 170 9.35 -17.79 -6.61
CA GLU A 170 8.06 -18.20 -6.03
C GLU A 170 7.54 -17.21 -4.99
N VAL A 171 8.43 -16.63 -4.19
CA VAL A 171 8.07 -15.56 -3.24
C VAL A 171 7.44 -14.38 -3.99
N VAL A 172 8.11 -13.88 -5.03
CA VAL A 172 7.61 -12.74 -5.82
C VAL A 172 6.31 -13.09 -6.52
N GLY A 173 6.23 -14.26 -7.16
CA GLY A 173 5.01 -14.68 -7.86
C GLY A 173 3.82 -14.89 -6.93
N THR A 174 4.04 -15.52 -5.77
CA THR A 174 2.99 -15.75 -4.77
C THR A 174 2.51 -14.45 -4.13
N ASP A 175 3.43 -13.54 -3.81
CA ASP A 175 3.12 -12.22 -3.25
C ASP A 175 2.38 -11.31 -4.26
N LEU A 176 2.75 -11.36 -5.54
CA LEU A 176 2.03 -10.64 -6.59
C LEU A 176 0.57 -11.12 -6.72
N CYS A 177 0.35 -12.45 -6.71
CA CYS A 177 -0.99 -13.02 -6.75
C CYS A 177 -1.80 -12.69 -5.48
N PHE A 178 -1.17 -12.73 -4.32
CA PHE A 178 -1.76 -12.28 -3.06
C PHE A 178 -2.18 -10.82 -3.13
N GLY A 179 -1.24 -9.95 -3.51
CA GLY A 179 -1.50 -8.53 -3.63
C GLY A 179 -2.53 -8.17 -4.72
N LEU A 180 -2.63 -8.98 -5.82
CA LEU A 180 -3.68 -8.84 -6.83
C LEU A 180 -5.05 -9.12 -6.22
N ALA A 181 -5.20 -10.24 -5.50
CA ALA A 181 -6.47 -10.61 -4.90
C ALA A 181 -6.91 -9.62 -3.80
N VAL A 182 -5.98 -9.18 -2.94
CA VAL A 182 -6.25 -8.19 -1.89
C VAL A 182 -6.61 -6.83 -2.49
N ALA A 183 -5.93 -6.41 -3.57
CA ALA A 183 -6.25 -5.16 -4.27
C ALA A 183 -7.61 -5.24 -5.00
N PHE A 184 -7.96 -6.41 -5.56
CA PHE A 184 -9.27 -6.64 -6.15
C PHE A 184 -10.39 -6.52 -5.11
N VAL A 185 -10.26 -7.23 -3.99
CA VAL A 185 -11.28 -7.21 -2.93
C VAL A 185 -11.34 -5.83 -2.26
N GLY A 186 -10.21 -5.27 -1.84
CA GLY A 186 -10.16 -3.97 -1.17
C GLY A 186 -10.57 -2.82 -2.10
N GLY A 187 -10.09 -2.82 -3.34
CA GLY A 187 -10.46 -1.84 -4.36
C GLY A 187 -11.94 -1.94 -4.72
N GLY A 188 -12.46 -3.15 -4.95
CA GLY A 188 -13.88 -3.38 -5.19
C GLY A 188 -14.76 -2.91 -4.04
N PHE A 189 -14.31 -3.13 -2.80
CA PHE A 189 -15.00 -2.66 -1.59
C PHE A 189 -15.02 -1.13 -1.51
N GLN A 190 -13.89 -0.47 -1.73
CA GLN A 190 -13.80 0.99 -1.73
C GLN A 190 -14.62 1.61 -2.88
N ILE A 191 -14.61 1.00 -4.06
CA ILE A 191 -15.43 1.44 -5.21
C ILE A 191 -16.93 1.31 -4.86
N SER A 192 -17.36 0.22 -4.24
CA SER A 192 -18.76 0.02 -3.84
C SER A 192 -19.24 1.04 -2.79
N MET A 193 -18.32 1.58 -1.99
CA MET A 193 -18.59 2.64 -1.01
C MET A 193 -18.51 4.05 -1.61
N GLY A 194 -18.15 4.18 -2.89
CA GLY A 194 -17.95 5.47 -3.56
C GLY A 194 -16.62 6.17 -3.21
N ASN A 195 -15.71 5.46 -2.56
CA ASN A 195 -14.41 5.97 -2.13
C ASN A 195 -13.36 5.80 -3.23
N TYR A 196 -13.55 6.44 -4.37
CA TYR A 196 -12.57 6.46 -5.46
C TYR A 196 -12.81 7.67 -6.37
N ASP A 197 -11.79 8.04 -7.13
CA ASP A 197 -11.88 9.03 -8.19
C ASP A 197 -11.67 8.35 -9.53
N ALA A 198 -12.76 8.21 -10.31
CA ALA A 198 -12.74 7.51 -11.58
C ALA A 198 -11.85 8.21 -12.62
N HIS A 199 -11.89 9.54 -12.67
CA HIS A 199 -11.09 10.32 -13.61
C HIS A 199 -9.59 10.16 -13.31
N LEU A 200 -9.23 10.30 -12.03
CA LEU A 200 -7.87 10.14 -11.56
C LEU A 200 -7.36 8.70 -11.79
N LEU A 201 -8.18 7.69 -11.48
CA LEU A 201 -7.86 6.28 -11.74
C LEU A 201 -7.60 6.00 -13.22
N LEU A 202 -8.41 6.57 -14.11
CA LEU A 202 -8.24 6.40 -15.56
C LEU A 202 -6.91 7.02 -16.05
N LEU A 203 -6.60 8.24 -15.62
CA LEU A 203 -5.37 8.93 -16.01
C LEU A 203 -4.12 8.23 -15.46
N LEU A 204 -4.17 7.76 -14.22
CA LEU A 204 -3.12 6.93 -13.63
C LEU A 204 -2.96 5.61 -14.38
N ALA A 205 -4.07 4.96 -14.78
CA ALA A 205 -4.04 3.69 -15.50
C ALA A 205 -3.36 3.82 -16.86
N ILE A 206 -3.68 4.88 -17.63
CA ILE A 206 -3.05 5.15 -18.93
C ILE A 206 -1.53 5.28 -18.77
N GLY A 207 -1.06 6.11 -17.85
CA GLY A 207 0.36 6.24 -17.54
C GLY A 207 0.96 4.96 -16.96
N GLY A 208 0.20 4.29 -16.10
CA GLY A 208 0.60 3.07 -15.42
C GLY A 208 0.88 1.89 -16.33
N VAL A 209 0.07 1.69 -17.37
CA VAL A 209 0.32 0.64 -18.38
C VAL A 209 1.67 0.87 -19.05
N ALA A 210 1.91 2.08 -19.56
CA ALA A 210 3.17 2.43 -20.19
C ALA A 210 4.36 2.30 -19.23
N GLY A 211 4.21 2.79 -17.99
CA GLY A 211 5.23 2.73 -16.94
C GLY A 211 5.55 1.29 -16.53
N SER A 212 4.54 0.43 -16.38
CA SER A 212 4.72 -1.00 -16.04
C SER A 212 5.47 -1.75 -17.11
N ILE A 213 5.15 -1.52 -18.38
CA ILE A 213 5.84 -2.17 -19.50
C ILE A 213 7.30 -1.70 -19.55
N ALA A 214 7.55 -0.39 -19.52
CA ALA A 214 8.87 0.18 -19.54
C ALA A 214 9.72 -0.29 -18.34
N GLY A 215 9.15 -0.29 -17.15
CA GLY A 215 9.81 -0.73 -15.92
C GLY A 215 10.15 -2.22 -15.95
N SER A 216 9.23 -3.07 -16.39
CA SER A 216 9.46 -4.52 -16.48
C SER A 216 10.56 -4.89 -17.49
N MET A 217 10.65 -4.17 -18.60
CA MET A 217 11.72 -4.36 -19.58
C MET A 217 13.10 -3.96 -19.03
N LEU A 218 13.15 -2.99 -18.14
CA LEU A 218 14.39 -2.46 -17.57
C LEU A 218 14.78 -3.13 -16.25
N ALA A 219 13.86 -3.84 -15.58
CA ALA A 219 14.07 -4.47 -14.27
C ALA A 219 15.26 -5.45 -14.21
N GLY A 220 15.58 -6.12 -15.34
CA GLY A 220 16.73 -7.01 -15.44
C GLY A 220 18.09 -6.32 -15.63
N ARG A 221 18.12 -5.01 -15.91
CA ARG A 221 19.32 -4.25 -16.24
C ARG A 221 19.79 -3.30 -15.14
N ILE A 222 18.95 -3.03 -14.17
CA ILE A 222 19.22 -2.07 -13.09
C ILE A 222 19.42 -2.83 -11.77
N ALA A 223 20.40 -2.41 -10.98
CA ALA A 223 20.62 -2.92 -9.64
C ALA A 223 19.40 -2.59 -8.75
N GLN A 224 18.66 -3.60 -8.35
CA GLN A 224 17.38 -3.42 -7.61
C GLN A 224 17.58 -2.88 -6.20
N ARG A 225 18.72 -3.20 -5.54
CA ARG A 225 18.98 -2.79 -4.15
C ARG A 225 18.99 -1.28 -3.94
N PRO A 226 19.82 -0.48 -4.67
CA PRO A 226 19.85 0.97 -4.44
C PRO A 226 18.51 1.64 -4.78
N LEU A 227 17.79 1.12 -5.76
CA LEU A 227 16.51 1.65 -6.16
C LEU A 227 15.43 1.40 -5.08
N ARG A 228 15.41 0.21 -4.47
CA ARG A 228 14.53 -0.09 -3.33
C ARG A 228 14.83 0.79 -2.12
N VAL A 229 16.11 1.00 -1.80
CA VAL A 229 16.52 1.89 -0.71
C VAL A 229 16.03 3.32 -0.98
N GLY A 230 16.28 3.84 -2.18
CA GLY A 230 15.82 5.18 -2.57
C GLY A 230 14.30 5.34 -2.44
N LEU A 231 13.53 4.36 -2.91
CA LEU A 231 12.07 4.38 -2.78
C LEU A 231 11.60 4.33 -1.32
N LEU A 232 12.24 3.51 -0.48
CA LEU A 232 11.90 3.45 0.94
C LEU A 232 12.19 4.77 1.66
N ILE A 233 13.29 5.45 1.30
CA ILE A 233 13.59 6.79 1.82
C ILE A 233 12.52 7.79 1.40
N VAL A 234 12.11 7.76 0.13
CA VAL A 234 11.00 8.60 -0.37
C VAL A 234 9.71 8.31 0.38
N LEU A 235 9.39 7.04 0.64
CA LEU A 235 8.19 6.65 1.41
C LEU A 235 8.24 7.16 2.86
N ILE A 236 9.40 7.10 3.50
CA ILE A 236 9.59 7.66 4.85
C ILE A 236 9.35 9.17 4.83
N ALA A 237 9.91 9.87 3.84
CA ALA A 237 9.72 11.31 3.70
C ALA A 237 8.25 11.68 3.46
N LEU A 238 7.56 10.96 2.54
CA LEU A 238 6.14 11.18 2.25
C LEU A 238 5.26 10.85 3.46
N GLY A 239 5.52 9.76 4.18
CA GLY A 239 4.81 9.40 5.41
C GLY A 239 4.98 10.44 6.51
N THR A 240 6.21 10.93 6.71
CA THR A 240 6.52 12.01 7.66
C THR A 240 5.84 13.31 7.27
N GLN A 241 5.83 13.66 5.99
CA GLN A 241 5.15 14.85 5.49
C GLN A 241 3.63 14.76 5.71
N LEU A 242 3.05 13.57 5.54
CA LEU A 242 1.63 13.34 5.78
C LEU A 242 1.28 13.50 7.27
N CYS A 243 2.11 12.98 8.18
CA CYS A 243 1.98 13.18 9.62
C CYS A 243 2.05 14.67 9.97
N TYR A 244 3.01 15.40 9.41
CA TYR A 244 3.16 16.83 9.66
C TYR A 244 1.94 17.63 9.20
N ARG A 245 1.40 17.34 8.01
CA ARG A 245 0.17 17.97 7.51
C ARG A 245 -1.02 17.68 8.41
N GLY A 246 -1.22 16.41 8.83
CA GLY A 246 -2.30 16.03 9.73
C GLY A 246 -2.21 16.74 11.09
N LEU A 247 -1.00 16.85 11.65
CA LEU A 247 -0.78 17.58 12.91
C LEU A 247 -1.06 19.07 12.77
N SER A 248 -0.59 19.70 11.70
CA SER A 248 -0.79 21.15 11.48
C SER A 248 -2.28 21.49 11.27
N GLN A 249 -3.04 20.65 10.57
CA GLN A 249 -4.50 20.79 10.41
C GLN A 249 -5.22 20.64 11.74
N ASN A 250 -4.84 19.66 12.55
CA ASN A 250 -5.44 19.42 13.88
C ASN A 250 -5.24 20.64 14.82
N VAL A 251 -4.04 21.23 14.84
CA VAL A 251 -3.74 22.44 15.63
C VAL A 251 -4.54 23.64 15.13
N ALA A 252 -4.67 23.82 13.80
CA ALA A 252 -5.46 24.90 13.23
C ALA A 252 -6.95 24.76 13.56
N ASN A 253 -7.51 23.55 13.44
CA ASN A 253 -8.91 23.27 13.78
C ASN A 253 -9.21 23.49 15.27
N ARG A 254 -8.30 23.11 16.17
CA ARG A 254 -8.45 23.38 17.62
C ARG A 254 -8.50 24.88 17.91
N LYS A 255 -7.61 25.65 17.32
CA LYS A 255 -7.59 27.14 17.51
C LYS A 255 -8.86 27.83 17.01
N LEU A 256 -9.53 27.26 15.99
CA LEU A 256 -10.80 27.80 15.46
C LEU A 256 -12.00 27.39 16.32
N MET A 257 -11.91 26.31 17.08
CA MET A 257 -13.00 25.85 17.96
C MET A 257 -12.98 26.49 19.36
N GLU A 258 -11.80 26.83 19.88
CA GLU A 258 -11.66 27.47 21.21
C GLU A 258 -12.55 28.73 21.39
N PRO A 259 -12.55 29.72 20.46
CA PRO A 259 -13.38 30.92 20.63
C PRO A 259 -14.88 30.63 20.53
N LYS A 260 -15.31 29.61 19.78
CA LYS A 260 -16.72 29.23 19.69
C LYS A 260 -17.25 28.59 20.98
N VAL A 261 -16.42 27.78 21.64
CA VAL A 261 -16.78 27.15 22.92
C VAL A 261 -16.83 28.18 24.04
N LEU A 262 -15.90 29.17 24.06
CA LEU A 262 -15.93 30.26 25.02
C LEU A 262 -17.20 31.13 24.87
N ALA A 263 -17.57 31.45 23.61
CA ALA A 263 -18.77 32.25 23.33
C ALA A 263 -20.07 31.55 23.75
N LEU A 264 -20.14 30.22 23.68
CA LEU A 264 -21.30 29.43 24.14
C LEU A 264 -21.38 29.34 25.67
N HIS A 265 -20.26 29.42 26.37
CA HIS A 265 -20.24 29.44 27.85
C HIS A 265 -20.53 30.82 28.44
N THR A 266 -20.30 31.90 27.72
CA THR A 266 -20.60 33.28 28.16
C THR A 266 -22.03 33.72 27.82
N ALA A 267 -22.75 32.94 27.00
CA ALA A 267 -24.15 33.22 26.60
C ALA A 267 -25.17 32.46 27.46
N ARG A 268 -24.75 31.74 28.50
CA ARG A 268 -25.59 31.13 29.55
C ARG A 268 -25.40 31.87 30.86
#